data_e4f5d39f0b54a3478754148e862f814e
#
_entry.id   e4f5d39f0b54a3478754148e862f814e
#
_cell.length_a   1.000
_cell.length_b   1.000
_cell.length_c   1.000
_cell.angle_alpha   90.00
_cell.angle_beta   90.00
_cell.angle_gamma   90.00
#
_symmetry.space_group_name_H-M   'P 1'
#
loop_
_entity.id
_entity.type
_entity.pdbx_description
1 polymer ?
#
loop_
_entity_poly.entity_id
_entity_poly.type
_entity_poly.pdbx_seq_one_letter_code
_entity_poly.pdbx_strand_id
1 'polypeptide(L)'
;MTSEKTGHAGPGGQDCGWSATTVSDANHLFQCHYDELVAMARKVRRRRPGRDTFLTGDLLHSTYLKLRTGGPWQSEDHFRRAAVLAMRHVVTDHAKARLAQKRGGDAIRVELDDDVAGPDTVDRLDVVVDLSRLLQELLQEDPRLDRVIDCRFFAGLTEPETAQLLGVTDRTVRRDWHRARAWIEPRLSTAVTA
;
A
#
# COMPACT_ATOMS: atom_id res chain seq x y z
N MET A 1 38.36 -4.32 -28.69
CA MET A 1 38.13 -3.27 -27.66
C MET A 1 36.68 -3.38 -27.27
N THR A 2 36.42 -4.17 -26.26
CA THR A 2 35.08 -4.49 -25.73
C THR A 2 34.85 -3.64 -24.49
N SER A 3 33.85 -2.73 -24.57
CA SER A 3 33.42 -1.90 -23.44
C SER A 3 32.48 -2.71 -22.55
N GLU A 4 32.94 -3.10 -21.37
CA GLU A 4 32.11 -3.60 -20.30
C GLU A 4 31.25 -2.47 -19.71
N LYS A 5 29.94 -2.64 -19.77
CA LYS A 5 28.99 -1.80 -19.09
C LYS A 5 28.80 -2.33 -17.66
N THR A 6 29.42 -1.69 -16.71
CA THR A 6 29.29 -1.95 -15.26
C THR A 6 27.87 -1.61 -14.83
N GLY A 7 27.08 -2.65 -14.51
CA GLY A 7 25.78 -2.51 -13.88
C GLY A 7 25.93 -2.08 -12.43
N HIS A 8 25.29 -0.98 -12.08
CA HIS A 8 25.24 -0.46 -10.71
C HIS A 8 24.22 -1.28 -9.91
N ALA A 9 24.71 -2.22 -9.10
CA ALA A 9 23.89 -2.97 -8.15
C ALA A 9 23.56 -2.07 -6.95
N GLY A 10 22.28 -1.81 -6.72
CA GLY A 10 21.77 -1.20 -5.49
C GLY A 10 21.89 -2.18 -4.31
N PRO A 11 22.03 -1.70 -3.07
CA PRO A 11 22.30 -2.55 -1.91
C PRO A 11 21.05 -3.35 -1.51
N GLY A 12 21.13 -4.68 -1.54
CA GLY A 12 20.25 -5.56 -0.78
C GLY A 12 19.35 -6.54 -1.54
N GLY A 13 19.43 -6.64 -2.85
CA GLY A 13 18.73 -7.70 -3.59
C GLY A 13 19.53 -9.00 -3.57
N GLN A 14 19.13 -10.01 -2.80
CA GLN A 14 19.55 -11.37 -3.07
C GLN A 14 18.97 -11.75 -4.44
N ASP A 15 19.83 -12.13 -5.38
CA ASP A 15 19.44 -12.69 -6.68
C ASP A 15 18.61 -13.97 -6.44
N CYS A 16 17.31 -13.80 -6.37
CA CYS A 16 16.37 -14.92 -6.41
C CYS A 16 16.36 -15.42 -7.83
N GLY A 17 17.25 -16.37 -8.15
CA GLY A 17 17.49 -16.92 -9.48
C GLY A 17 16.18 -17.20 -10.22
N TRP A 18 15.84 -16.32 -11.13
CA TRP A 18 14.67 -16.41 -11.98
C TRP A 18 14.85 -17.52 -13.01
N SER A 19 14.27 -18.66 -12.79
CA SER A 19 14.01 -19.64 -13.85
C SER A 19 12.57 -19.46 -14.32
N ALA A 20 12.38 -19.23 -15.60
CA ALA A 20 11.07 -18.96 -16.22
C ALA A 20 9.97 -20.03 -15.99
N THR A 21 10.28 -21.09 -15.29
CA THR A 21 9.43 -22.28 -15.09
C THR A 21 8.81 -22.37 -13.68
N THR A 22 9.15 -21.50 -12.72
CA THR A 22 8.78 -21.74 -11.30
C THR A 22 8.32 -20.49 -10.54
N VAL A 23 7.50 -19.65 -11.16
CA VAL A 23 7.03 -18.42 -10.51
C VAL A 23 5.61 -18.59 -9.99
N SER A 24 5.34 -19.59 -9.23
CA SER A 24 3.99 -19.81 -8.72
C SER A 24 3.87 -19.71 -7.21
N ASP A 25 4.96 -19.66 -6.47
CA ASP A 25 4.88 -19.70 -5.02
C ASP A 25 4.98 -18.31 -4.40
N ALA A 26 3.84 -17.82 -3.92
CA ALA A 26 3.76 -16.59 -3.13
C ALA A 26 4.72 -16.61 -1.92
N ASN A 27 5.02 -17.78 -1.35
CA ASN A 27 5.92 -17.90 -0.20
C ASN A 27 7.34 -17.53 -0.61
N HIS A 28 7.80 -18.07 -1.74
CA HIS A 28 9.15 -17.78 -2.24
C HIS A 28 9.30 -16.28 -2.57
N LEU A 29 8.37 -15.73 -3.33
CA LEU A 29 8.40 -14.31 -3.67
C LEU A 29 8.30 -13.40 -2.44
N PHE A 30 7.47 -13.78 -1.45
CA PHE A 30 7.36 -13.04 -0.21
C PHE A 30 8.68 -13.05 0.59
N GLN A 31 9.39 -14.16 0.63
CA GLN A 31 10.70 -14.27 1.27
C GLN A 31 11.76 -13.44 0.52
N CYS A 32 11.81 -13.53 -0.81
CA CYS A 32 12.75 -12.75 -1.62
C CYS A 32 12.57 -11.24 -1.45
N HIS A 33 11.34 -10.76 -1.31
CA HIS A 33 11.02 -9.34 -1.17
C HIS A 33 10.71 -8.92 0.28
N TYR A 34 11.03 -9.77 1.27
CA TYR A 34 10.62 -9.54 2.66
C TYR A 34 11.07 -8.19 3.21
N ASP A 35 12.34 -7.82 3.05
CA ASP A 35 12.88 -6.56 3.56
C ASP A 35 12.23 -5.33 2.89
N GLU A 36 11.96 -5.41 1.60
CA GLU A 36 11.24 -4.38 0.85
C GLU A 36 9.80 -4.23 1.36
N LEU A 37 9.10 -5.35 1.55
CA LEU A 37 7.72 -5.36 2.08
C LEU A 37 7.67 -4.84 3.52
N VAL A 38 8.65 -5.16 4.36
CA VAL A 38 8.81 -4.59 5.71
C VAL A 38 9.01 -3.07 5.63
N ALA A 39 9.87 -2.60 4.73
CA ALA A 39 10.11 -1.17 4.55
C ALA A 39 8.83 -0.43 4.10
N MET A 40 8.08 -1.00 3.16
CA MET A 40 6.78 -0.47 2.74
C MET A 40 5.79 -0.42 3.92
N ALA A 41 5.62 -1.52 4.65
CA ALA A 41 4.71 -1.59 5.79
C ALA A 41 5.06 -0.56 6.90
N ARG A 42 6.36 -0.34 7.15
CA ARG A 42 6.84 0.71 8.07
C ARG A 42 6.53 2.12 7.56
N LYS A 43 6.63 2.36 6.25
CA LYS A 43 6.27 3.66 5.63
C LYS A 43 4.77 3.92 5.73
N VAL A 44 3.92 2.92 5.46
CA VAL A 44 2.46 2.97 5.65
C VAL A 44 2.12 3.36 7.08
N ARG A 45 2.72 2.68 8.06
CA ARG A 45 2.46 2.93 9.48
C ARG A 45 2.87 4.33 9.93
N ARG A 46 4.05 4.84 9.48
CA ARG A 46 4.53 6.18 9.86
C ARG A 46 3.62 7.31 9.38
N ARG A 47 2.86 7.11 8.33
CA ARG A 47 1.88 8.08 7.80
C ARG A 47 0.55 8.07 8.54
N ARG A 48 0.35 7.13 9.47
CA ARG A 48 -0.82 7.04 10.32
C ARG A 48 -0.44 7.51 11.73
N PRO A 49 -0.69 8.75 12.10
CA PRO A 49 -0.53 9.19 13.47
C PRO A 49 -1.68 8.61 14.31
N GLY A 50 -1.33 7.99 15.41
CA GLY A 50 -2.22 7.38 16.37
C GLY A 50 -1.53 6.18 17.01
N ARG A 51 -1.79 5.92 18.27
CA ARG A 51 -1.43 4.67 18.96
C ARG A 51 -2.32 3.52 18.44
N ASP A 52 -2.23 3.24 17.16
CA ASP A 52 -2.94 2.11 16.60
C ASP A 52 -2.20 0.83 16.95
N THR A 53 -2.89 -0.12 17.59
CA THR A 53 -2.37 -1.44 17.93
C THR A 53 -2.04 -2.28 16.70
N PHE A 54 -2.35 -1.77 15.50
CA PHE A 54 -2.03 -2.41 14.24
C PHE A 54 -0.53 -2.32 13.94
N LEU A 55 0.17 -3.39 14.30
CA LEU A 55 1.62 -3.45 14.18
C LEU A 55 2.05 -3.68 12.72
N THR A 56 3.30 -3.32 12.40
CA THR A 56 3.92 -3.62 11.10
C THR A 56 3.82 -5.12 10.76
N GLY A 57 3.98 -5.98 11.78
CA GLY A 57 3.84 -7.44 11.64
C GLY A 57 2.44 -7.86 11.23
N ASP A 58 1.39 -7.26 11.79
CA ASP A 58 -0.01 -7.56 11.46
C ASP A 58 -0.33 -7.17 10.02
N LEU A 59 0.16 -6.00 9.57
CA LEU A 59 0.02 -5.57 8.19
C LEU A 59 0.71 -6.54 7.23
N LEU A 60 1.94 -6.95 7.53
CA LEU A 60 2.68 -7.90 6.70
C LEU A 60 2.02 -9.27 6.67
N HIS A 61 1.59 -9.79 7.83
CA HIS A 61 0.93 -11.08 7.91
C HIS A 61 -0.39 -11.08 7.12
N SER A 62 -1.22 -10.07 7.30
CA SER A 62 -2.49 -9.94 6.57
C SER A 62 -2.27 -9.75 5.06
N THR A 63 -1.22 -9.01 4.67
CA THR A 63 -0.81 -8.87 3.27
C THR A 63 -0.39 -10.22 2.69
N TYR A 64 0.44 -10.97 3.41
CA TYR A 64 0.85 -12.32 3.01
C TYR A 64 -0.35 -13.25 2.80
N LEU A 65 -1.31 -13.27 3.72
CA LEU A 65 -2.51 -14.09 3.59
C LEU A 65 -3.31 -13.77 2.31
N LYS A 66 -3.43 -12.48 1.95
CA LYS A 66 -4.08 -12.07 0.70
C LYS A 66 -3.27 -12.50 -0.54
N LEU A 67 -1.94 -12.39 -0.50
CA LEU A 67 -1.07 -12.78 -1.61
C LEU A 67 -1.02 -14.31 -1.81
N ARG A 68 -1.10 -15.08 -0.73
CA ARG A 68 -1.06 -16.55 -0.79
C ARG A 68 -2.22 -17.14 -1.57
N THR A 69 -3.38 -16.49 -1.59
CA THR A 69 -4.56 -16.90 -2.34
C THR A 69 -4.60 -16.35 -3.77
N GLY A 70 -3.67 -15.45 -4.11
CA GLY A 70 -3.49 -14.90 -5.43
C GLY A 70 -2.51 -15.75 -6.26
N GLY A 71 -2.43 -15.50 -7.55
CA GLY A 71 -1.50 -16.16 -8.48
C GLY A 71 -2.22 -16.78 -9.67
N PRO A 72 -1.50 -17.30 -10.66
CA PRO A 72 -0.05 -17.34 -10.75
C PRO A 72 0.59 -15.95 -10.98
N TRP A 73 1.81 -15.77 -10.46
CA TRP A 73 2.54 -14.51 -10.58
C TRP A 73 3.31 -14.50 -11.89
N GLN A 74 3.08 -13.49 -12.73
CA GLN A 74 3.70 -13.36 -14.05
C GLN A 74 5.12 -12.80 -13.99
N SER A 75 5.44 -12.04 -12.94
CA SER A 75 6.75 -11.44 -12.71
C SER A 75 6.87 -10.97 -11.25
N GLU A 76 8.10 -10.71 -10.80
CA GLU A 76 8.36 -10.08 -9.50
C GLU A 76 7.64 -8.73 -9.38
N ASP A 77 7.67 -7.91 -10.43
CA ASP A 77 6.96 -6.63 -10.45
C ASP A 77 5.45 -6.81 -10.37
N HIS A 78 4.89 -7.89 -10.97
CA HIS A 78 3.48 -8.22 -10.79
C HIS A 78 3.18 -8.54 -9.33
N PHE A 79 4.00 -9.37 -8.69
CA PHE A 79 3.88 -9.68 -7.26
C PHE A 79 4.01 -8.44 -6.38
N ARG A 80 5.02 -7.58 -6.63
CA ARG A 80 5.25 -6.34 -5.88
C ARG A 80 4.06 -5.37 -6.00
N ARG A 81 3.50 -5.19 -7.20
CA ARG A 81 2.28 -4.39 -7.40
C ARG A 81 1.09 -4.97 -6.65
N ALA A 82 0.91 -6.28 -6.69
CA ALA A 82 -0.15 -6.95 -5.94
C ALA A 82 0.05 -6.81 -4.41
N ALA A 83 1.29 -6.83 -3.93
CA ALA A 83 1.59 -6.59 -2.52
C ALA A 83 1.19 -5.17 -2.07
N VAL A 84 1.48 -4.15 -2.88
CA VAL A 84 1.05 -2.77 -2.62
C VAL A 84 -0.48 -2.68 -2.53
N LEU A 85 -1.19 -3.28 -3.48
CA LEU A 85 -2.66 -3.33 -3.49
C LEU A 85 -3.22 -4.10 -2.28
N ALA A 86 -2.61 -5.22 -1.93
CA ALA A 86 -3.00 -6.00 -0.76
C ALA A 86 -2.82 -5.20 0.54
N MET A 87 -1.74 -4.45 0.70
CA MET A 87 -1.53 -3.54 1.83
C MET A 87 -2.61 -2.45 1.90
N ARG A 88 -2.97 -1.83 0.77
CA ARG A 88 -4.10 -0.89 0.71
C ARG A 88 -5.39 -1.53 1.24
N HIS A 89 -5.73 -2.72 0.77
CA HIS A 89 -6.94 -3.42 1.22
C HIS A 89 -6.89 -3.72 2.72
N VAL A 90 -5.78 -4.24 3.24
CA VAL A 90 -5.63 -4.53 4.68
C VAL A 90 -5.82 -3.26 5.52
N VAL A 91 -5.20 -2.15 5.10
CA VAL A 91 -5.33 -0.85 5.78
C VAL A 91 -6.77 -0.35 5.76
N THR A 92 -7.46 -0.49 4.65
CA THR A 92 -8.85 -0.06 4.49
C THR A 92 -9.81 -0.94 5.29
N ASP A 93 -9.63 -2.27 5.25
CA ASP A 93 -10.43 -3.23 6.00
C ASP A 93 -10.30 -2.98 7.52
N HIS A 94 -9.09 -2.71 7.99
CA HIS A 94 -8.83 -2.34 9.38
C HIS A 94 -9.53 -1.02 9.77
N ALA A 95 -9.47 0.01 8.92
CA ALA A 95 -10.16 1.27 9.16
C ALA A 95 -11.68 1.08 9.24
N LYS A 96 -12.27 0.31 8.32
CA LYS A 96 -13.70 -0.03 8.32
C LYS A 96 -14.11 -0.77 9.59
N ALA A 97 -13.35 -1.79 10.00
CA ALA A 97 -13.64 -2.56 11.21
C ALA A 97 -13.64 -1.68 12.47
N ARG A 98 -12.67 -0.77 12.59
CA ARG A 98 -12.60 0.16 13.72
C ARG A 98 -13.76 1.17 13.74
N LEU A 99 -14.16 1.68 12.60
CA LEU A 99 -15.33 2.56 12.50
C LEU A 99 -16.63 1.82 12.88
N ALA A 100 -16.79 0.57 12.44
CA ALA A 100 -17.93 -0.25 12.80
C ALA A 100 -17.99 -0.51 14.31
N GLN A 101 -16.86 -0.81 14.96
CA GLN A 101 -16.78 -0.97 16.41
C GLN A 101 -17.17 0.30 17.18
N LYS A 102 -16.85 1.49 16.65
CA LYS A 102 -17.23 2.76 17.27
C LYS A 102 -18.72 3.11 17.12
N ARG A 103 -19.39 2.58 16.09
CA ARG A 103 -20.79 2.93 15.75
C ARG A 103 -21.85 1.98 16.36
N GLY A 104 -21.50 0.89 17.02
CA GLY A 104 -22.54 0.00 17.53
C GLY A 104 -22.12 -1.41 17.93
N GLY A 105 -20.87 -1.64 18.23
CA GLY A 105 -20.49 -2.83 18.96
C GLY A 105 -20.82 -2.65 20.45
N ASP A 106 -21.51 -3.64 21.05
CA ASP A 106 -21.49 -3.81 22.51
C ASP A 106 -20.03 -3.78 22.95
N ALA A 107 -19.63 -2.65 23.51
CA ALA A 107 -18.27 -2.46 23.97
C ALA A 107 -18.05 -3.41 25.14
N ILE A 108 -17.39 -4.53 24.89
CA ILE A 108 -16.60 -5.15 25.94
C ILE A 108 -15.60 -4.05 26.34
N ARG A 109 -15.93 -3.40 27.44
CA ARG A 109 -15.14 -2.37 28.07
C ARG A 109 -13.85 -3.03 28.58
N VAL A 110 -12.90 -3.21 27.69
CA VAL A 110 -11.51 -3.35 28.10
C VAL A 110 -11.14 -1.96 28.59
N GLU A 111 -10.84 -1.83 29.88
CA GLU A 111 -10.28 -0.61 30.45
C GLU A 111 -9.02 -0.28 29.66
N LEU A 112 -9.18 0.60 28.70
CA LEU A 112 -8.11 1.21 27.96
C LEU A 112 -7.81 2.52 28.65
N ASP A 113 -6.55 2.65 29.04
CA ASP A 113 -5.93 3.88 29.50
C ASP A 113 -6.53 5.09 28.78
N ASP A 114 -6.97 6.10 29.53
CA ASP A 114 -7.70 7.30 29.08
C ASP A 114 -6.95 8.17 28.04
N ASP A 115 -5.81 7.70 27.54
CA ASP A 115 -4.90 8.40 26.63
C ASP A 115 -5.13 8.03 25.14
N VAL A 116 -6.24 7.35 24.81
CA VAL A 116 -6.47 6.76 23.47
C VAL A 116 -7.64 7.38 22.73
N ALA A 117 -7.34 8.13 21.71
CA ALA A 117 -8.23 8.64 20.68
C ALA A 117 -8.84 10.03 20.94
N GLY A 118 -8.04 11.05 20.75
CA GLY A 118 -8.56 12.39 20.47
C GLY A 118 -9.40 12.41 19.17
N PRO A 119 -10.25 13.41 18.97
CA PRO A 119 -11.15 13.57 17.81
C PRO A 119 -10.42 13.46 16.46
N ASP A 120 -9.16 13.88 16.37
CA ASP A 120 -8.33 13.80 15.16
C ASP A 120 -8.10 12.37 14.63
N THR A 121 -8.29 11.33 15.46
CA THR A 121 -8.06 9.94 15.04
C THR A 121 -9.29 9.36 14.32
N VAL A 122 -10.49 9.87 14.61
CA VAL A 122 -11.76 9.44 13.98
C VAL A 122 -11.81 9.98 12.55
N ASP A 123 -11.53 11.27 12.40
CA ASP A 123 -11.58 11.95 11.09
C ASP A 123 -10.63 11.32 10.07
N ARG A 124 -9.50 10.75 10.54
CA ARG A 124 -8.54 10.09 9.66
C ARG A 124 -8.94 8.68 9.22
N LEU A 125 -9.73 7.95 10.03
CA LEU A 125 -10.24 6.64 9.62
C LEU A 125 -11.33 6.80 8.57
N ASP A 126 -12.22 7.77 8.72
CA ASP A 126 -13.25 8.10 7.74
C ASP A 126 -12.60 8.51 6.41
N VAL A 127 -11.59 9.38 6.44
CA VAL A 127 -10.82 9.76 5.26
C VAL A 127 -10.18 8.56 4.55
N VAL A 128 -9.67 7.56 5.27
CA VAL A 128 -9.09 6.34 4.66
C VAL A 128 -10.17 5.53 3.95
N VAL A 129 -11.36 5.43 4.53
CA VAL A 129 -12.48 4.71 3.92
C VAL A 129 -13.01 5.46 2.69
N ASP A 130 -13.20 6.78 2.78
CA ASP A 130 -13.64 7.59 1.66
C ASP A 130 -12.62 7.61 0.53
N LEU A 131 -11.33 7.75 0.85
CA LEU A 131 -10.27 7.63 -0.15
C LEU A 131 -10.32 6.26 -0.84
N SER A 132 -10.53 5.17 -0.09
CA SER A 132 -10.63 3.85 -0.70
C SER A 132 -11.79 3.72 -1.68
N ARG A 133 -12.94 4.35 -1.39
CA ARG A 133 -14.08 4.41 -2.30
C ARG A 133 -13.73 5.18 -3.57
N LEU A 134 -13.18 6.39 -3.41
CA LEU A 134 -12.76 7.22 -4.54
C LEU A 134 -11.73 6.53 -5.43
N LEU A 135 -10.84 5.75 -4.84
CA LEU A 135 -9.86 4.97 -5.61
C LEU A 135 -10.49 3.84 -6.41
N GLN A 136 -11.61 3.27 -5.97
CA GLN A 136 -12.36 2.32 -6.79
C GLN A 136 -13.01 3.00 -8.01
N GLU A 137 -13.48 4.23 -7.85
CA GLU A 137 -13.99 5.05 -8.97
C GLU A 137 -12.85 5.43 -9.93
N LEU A 138 -11.72 5.92 -9.39
CA LEU A 138 -10.55 6.28 -10.17
C LEU A 138 -9.98 5.10 -10.97
N LEU A 139 -10.01 3.89 -10.39
CA LEU A 139 -9.58 2.66 -11.07
C LEU A 139 -10.40 2.39 -12.35
N GLN A 140 -11.68 2.74 -12.36
CA GLN A 140 -12.54 2.59 -13.55
C GLN A 140 -12.27 3.68 -14.59
N GLU A 141 -11.91 4.90 -14.15
CA GLU A 141 -11.65 6.03 -15.06
C GLU A 141 -10.22 6.02 -15.60
N ASP A 142 -9.23 5.88 -14.73
CA ASP A 142 -7.80 5.86 -15.11
C ASP A 142 -7.01 4.91 -14.18
N PRO A 143 -6.89 3.62 -14.55
CA PRO A 143 -6.19 2.61 -13.76
C PRO A 143 -4.72 2.95 -13.48
N ARG A 144 -4.09 3.81 -14.30
CA ARG A 144 -2.71 4.21 -14.09
C ARG A 144 -2.58 5.20 -12.94
N LEU A 145 -3.52 6.14 -12.81
CA LEU A 145 -3.55 7.09 -11.69
C LEU A 145 -3.78 6.37 -10.37
N ASP A 146 -4.70 5.39 -10.33
CA ASP A 146 -4.94 4.55 -9.15
C ASP A 146 -3.64 3.85 -8.70
N ARG A 147 -2.89 3.22 -9.62
CA ARG A 147 -1.61 2.58 -9.32
C ARG A 147 -0.56 3.55 -8.78
N VAL A 148 -0.50 4.76 -9.30
CA VAL A 148 0.43 5.79 -8.80
C VAL A 148 0.07 6.18 -7.36
N ILE A 149 -1.22 6.31 -7.04
CA ILE A 149 -1.68 6.55 -5.66
C ILE A 149 -1.31 5.38 -4.75
N ASP A 150 -1.54 4.15 -5.18
CA ASP A 150 -1.17 2.97 -4.41
C ASP A 150 0.32 2.96 -4.06
N CYS A 151 1.19 3.18 -5.03
CA CYS A 151 2.63 3.21 -4.83
C CYS A 151 3.08 4.37 -3.94
N ARG A 152 2.60 5.59 -4.21
CA ARG A 152 3.06 6.80 -3.53
C ARG A 152 2.44 6.98 -2.15
N PHE A 153 1.14 6.74 -2.02
CA PHE A 153 0.40 6.98 -0.78
C PHE A 153 0.41 5.76 0.14
N PHE A 154 0.02 4.59 -0.35
CA PHE A 154 -0.08 3.39 0.50
C PHE A 154 1.26 2.68 0.70
N ALA A 155 2.07 2.46 -0.33
CA ALA A 155 3.38 1.83 -0.17
C ALA A 155 4.48 2.81 0.23
N GLY A 156 4.26 4.12 0.08
CA GLY A 156 5.23 5.16 0.42
C GLY A 156 6.47 5.17 -0.45
N LEU A 157 6.36 4.66 -1.67
CA LEU A 157 7.46 4.66 -2.63
C LEU A 157 7.81 6.08 -3.08
N THR A 158 9.08 6.32 -3.36
CA THR A 158 9.57 7.54 -4.00
C THR A 158 9.15 7.61 -5.48
N GLU A 159 9.32 8.76 -6.14
CA GLU A 159 9.06 8.87 -7.58
C GLU A 159 9.89 7.86 -8.41
N PRO A 160 11.23 7.73 -8.19
CA PRO A 160 12.02 6.73 -8.90
C PRO A 160 11.59 5.28 -8.62
N GLU A 161 11.34 4.91 -7.36
CA GLU A 161 10.86 3.56 -7.00
C GLU A 161 9.51 3.25 -7.67
N THR A 162 8.61 4.23 -7.71
CA THR A 162 7.31 4.10 -8.39
C THR A 162 7.47 3.97 -9.89
N ALA A 163 8.36 4.78 -10.49
CA ALA A 163 8.65 4.74 -11.92
C ALA A 163 9.21 3.38 -12.34
N GLN A 164 10.15 2.85 -11.57
CA GLN A 164 10.73 1.52 -11.79
C GLN A 164 9.65 0.44 -11.70
N LEU A 165 8.83 0.44 -10.64
CA LEU A 165 7.79 -0.57 -10.42
C LEU A 165 6.69 -0.54 -11.49
N LEU A 166 6.33 0.64 -12.00
CA LEU A 166 5.29 0.80 -13.00
C LEU A 166 5.80 0.79 -14.45
N GLY A 167 7.12 0.70 -14.67
CA GLY A 167 7.74 0.72 -16.00
C GLY A 167 7.56 2.05 -16.75
N VAL A 168 7.58 3.18 -16.04
CA VAL A 168 7.42 4.53 -16.59
C VAL A 168 8.57 5.45 -16.16
N THR A 169 8.58 6.71 -16.60
CA THR A 169 9.59 7.68 -16.17
C THR A 169 9.14 8.45 -14.91
N ASP A 170 10.09 8.97 -14.12
CA ASP A 170 9.83 9.82 -12.95
C ASP A 170 8.95 11.03 -13.31
N ARG A 171 9.20 11.65 -14.47
CA ARG A 171 8.37 12.73 -15.01
C ARG A 171 6.92 12.31 -15.21
N THR A 172 6.69 11.07 -15.67
CA THR A 172 5.35 10.51 -15.83
C THR A 172 4.70 10.32 -14.48
N VAL A 173 5.42 9.73 -13.50
CA VAL A 173 4.91 9.54 -12.13
C VAL A 173 4.52 10.87 -11.51
N ARG A 174 5.38 11.90 -11.63
CA ARG A 174 5.10 13.24 -11.08
C ARG A 174 3.84 13.85 -11.69
N ARG A 175 3.70 13.81 -13.01
CA ARG A 175 2.50 14.31 -13.70
C ARG A 175 1.25 13.56 -13.27
N ASP A 176 1.31 12.25 -13.22
CA ASP A 176 0.17 11.39 -12.88
C ASP A 176 -0.19 11.53 -11.40
N TRP A 177 0.78 11.73 -10.51
CA TRP A 177 0.53 12.07 -9.11
C TRP A 177 -0.25 13.39 -8.95
N HIS A 178 0.15 14.44 -9.68
CA HIS A 178 -0.59 15.71 -9.65
C HIS A 178 -2.01 15.57 -10.21
N ARG A 179 -2.19 14.83 -11.29
CA ARG A 179 -3.52 14.55 -11.86
C ARG A 179 -4.40 13.77 -10.89
N ALA A 180 -3.86 12.72 -10.28
CA ALA A 180 -4.58 11.90 -9.32
C ALA A 180 -5.01 12.72 -8.09
N ARG A 181 -4.12 13.56 -7.55
CA ARG A 181 -4.46 14.47 -6.45
C ARG A 181 -5.54 15.48 -6.84
N ALA A 182 -5.42 16.12 -7.98
CA ALA A 182 -6.41 17.07 -8.48
C ALA A 182 -7.80 16.43 -8.68
N TRP A 183 -7.84 15.12 -8.97
CA TRP A 183 -9.09 14.37 -9.08
C TRP A 183 -9.68 14.01 -7.70
N ILE A 184 -8.83 13.64 -6.72
CA ILE A 184 -9.24 13.15 -5.39
C ILE A 184 -9.58 14.30 -4.45
N GLU A 185 -8.74 15.35 -4.35
CA GLU A 185 -8.84 16.40 -3.33
C GLU A 185 -10.22 17.08 -3.27
N PRO A 186 -10.85 17.48 -4.39
CA PRO A 186 -12.19 18.10 -4.34
C PRO A 186 -13.27 17.14 -3.83
N ARG A 187 -13.17 15.86 -4.19
CA ARG A 187 -14.13 14.82 -3.82
C ARG A 187 -14.03 14.40 -2.36
N LEU A 188 -12.82 14.36 -1.81
CA LEU A 188 -12.61 14.13 -0.38
C LEU A 188 -13.17 15.26 0.47
N SER A 189 -12.97 16.51 0.08
CA SER A 189 -13.47 17.69 0.81
C SER A 189 -15.00 17.71 0.88
N THR A 190 -15.66 17.22 -0.16
CA THR A 190 -17.15 17.14 -0.19
C THR A 190 -17.67 16.00 0.70
N ALA A 191 -16.95 14.88 0.81
CA ALA A 191 -17.35 13.73 1.62
C ALA A 191 -17.23 14.01 3.14
N VAL A 192 -16.31 14.85 3.55
CA VAL A 192 -16.11 15.23 4.97
C VAL A 192 -17.16 16.25 5.45
N THR A 193 -17.82 16.95 4.54
CA THR A 193 -18.79 18.02 4.87
C THR A 193 -20.26 17.53 4.82
N ALA A 194 -20.51 16.31 4.37
CA ALA A 194 -21.82 15.69 4.24
C ALA A 194 -22.08 14.66 5.35
#